data_de88610fccf4df56eecc5b5b6e29980f
#
_entry.id   de88610fccf4df56eecc5b5b6e29980f
#
_cell.length_a   1.000
_cell.length_b   1.000
_cell.length_c   1.000
_cell.angle_alpha   90.00
_cell.angle_beta   90.00
_cell.angle_gamma   90.00
#
_symmetry.space_group_name_H-M   'P 1'
#
loop_
_entity.id
_entity.type
_entity.pdbx_description
1 polymer ?
#
loop_
_entity_poly.entity_id
_entity_poly.type
_entity_poly.pdbx_seq_one_letter_code
_entity_poly.pdbx_strand_id
1 'polypeptide(L)'
;MSYAIFRSESINTIKDLGQIGAHNKRDKKAYKSNPDIDITKTKNSIDIVPLSDKYTKGYYELVKDYKKEYEEKQLTTREDRRKSFDKMLDDSNSVVADELLFTSDNDFFKSMSKKDIKKWADTCMEFVYEDLGYTKEQVLHATVHMDEKTPHLHCIVVPLIKKFDKRTNTLKYTISKKHYMKSGEYISKLQDKYWQRMNNKGFKLERGIKNSDNEHISIKEFKKITRKLDNRMEKQNYLMTRDYEILEEKLKTSKPTITGKEVKIDKETYDTLKDFMNTSKRVIKDMPSNQALFKELEDYTQNYREMEKQKHNVEVEVRKLELKNEELQKENRKLHNFLNVMLQALKKFFNKLLHIGTEKDKDDVVKEITAYHSLDYYNDRDLHDIADGTPREEEINDYIYEQNYGYEKDYDDKDINIWKNCKK
;
A
#
# COMPACT_ATOMS: atom_id res chain seq x y z
N MET A 1 -21.30 12.92 10.52
CA MET A 1 -20.42 13.63 9.57
C MET A 1 -19.67 12.60 8.76
N SER A 2 -19.70 12.72 7.46
CA SER A 2 -19.15 11.72 6.54
C SER A 2 -17.88 12.25 5.89
N TYR A 3 -16.86 11.39 5.70
CA TYR A 3 -15.53 11.80 5.24
C TYR A 3 -15.27 11.41 3.78
N ALA A 4 -14.55 12.28 3.05
CA ALA A 4 -14.00 11.96 1.75
C ALA A 4 -12.76 11.05 1.94
N ILE A 5 -12.88 9.77 1.60
CA ILE A 5 -11.82 8.78 1.76
C ILE A 5 -11.26 8.41 0.39
N PHE A 6 -9.97 8.67 0.21
CA PHE A 6 -9.16 8.27 -0.93
C PHE A 6 -7.92 7.55 -0.44
N ARG A 7 -7.57 6.42 -1.07
CA ARG A 7 -6.38 5.63 -0.75
C ARG A 7 -5.75 5.08 -2.01
N SER A 8 -4.46 4.78 -1.92
CA SER A 8 -3.67 4.18 -2.97
C SER A 8 -2.89 3.01 -2.40
N GLU A 9 -3.01 1.86 -3.03
CA GLU A 9 -2.31 0.63 -2.65
C GLU A 9 -1.50 0.11 -3.82
N SER A 10 -0.22 -0.20 -3.56
CA SER A 10 0.70 -0.69 -4.58
C SER A 10 0.46 -2.16 -4.89
N ILE A 11 0.43 -2.50 -6.15
CA ILE A 11 0.37 -3.88 -6.66
C ILE A 11 1.75 -4.23 -7.20
N ASN A 12 2.48 -5.08 -6.48
CA ASN A 12 3.91 -5.30 -6.74
C ASN A 12 4.19 -6.45 -7.72
N THR A 13 3.27 -7.41 -7.86
CA THR A 13 3.46 -8.56 -8.74
C THR A 13 2.27 -8.79 -9.68
N ILE A 14 2.52 -9.44 -10.82
CA ILE A 14 1.45 -9.89 -11.73
C ILE A 14 0.50 -10.89 -11.06
N LYS A 15 1.01 -11.68 -10.11
CA LYS A 15 0.19 -12.60 -9.31
C LYS A 15 -0.80 -11.84 -8.43
N ASP A 16 -0.35 -10.80 -7.74
CA ASP A 16 -1.21 -9.96 -6.89
C ASP A 16 -2.27 -9.24 -7.75
N LEU A 17 -1.86 -8.70 -8.90
CA LEU A 17 -2.79 -8.11 -9.88
C LEU A 17 -3.88 -9.10 -10.29
N GLY A 18 -3.52 -10.35 -10.54
CA GLY A 18 -4.49 -11.41 -10.85
C GLY A 18 -5.45 -11.72 -9.70
N GLN A 19 -4.96 -11.72 -8.45
CA GLN A 19 -5.78 -11.95 -7.25
C GLN A 19 -6.76 -10.79 -7.00
N ILE A 20 -6.29 -9.56 -7.12
CA ILE A 20 -7.12 -8.34 -7.02
C ILE A 20 -8.17 -8.34 -8.14
N GLY A 21 -7.78 -8.71 -9.37
CA GLY A 21 -8.73 -8.84 -10.47
C GLY A 21 -9.84 -9.84 -10.20
N ALA A 22 -9.51 -11.01 -9.63
CA ALA A 22 -10.50 -12.00 -9.25
C ALA A 22 -11.43 -11.51 -8.12
N HIS A 23 -10.94 -10.64 -7.22
CA HIS A 23 -11.75 -9.97 -6.21
C HIS A 23 -12.66 -8.92 -6.84
N ASN A 24 -12.12 -8.00 -7.61
CA ASN A 24 -12.86 -6.86 -8.14
C ASN A 24 -13.92 -7.29 -9.18
N LYS A 25 -13.67 -8.37 -9.91
CA LYS A 25 -14.62 -8.94 -10.87
C LYS A 25 -15.59 -9.97 -10.27
N ARG A 26 -15.44 -10.25 -8.97
CA ARG A 26 -16.26 -11.26 -8.29
C ARG A 26 -16.23 -12.64 -8.96
N ASP A 27 -15.03 -13.08 -9.42
CA ASP A 27 -14.86 -14.34 -10.16
C ASP A 27 -15.00 -15.58 -9.28
N LYS A 28 -15.09 -15.45 -7.95
CA LYS A 28 -15.18 -16.57 -7.00
C LYS A 28 -16.59 -16.70 -6.44
N LYS A 29 -17.02 -17.96 -6.24
CA LYS A 29 -18.32 -18.27 -5.61
C LYS A 29 -18.39 -17.97 -4.11
N ALA A 30 -17.25 -17.84 -3.43
CA ALA A 30 -17.16 -17.49 -2.01
C ALA A 30 -15.82 -16.81 -1.70
N TYR A 31 -15.85 -15.86 -0.78
CA TYR A 31 -14.69 -15.08 -0.35
C TYR A 31 -14.44 -15.31 1.14
N LYS A 32 -13.61 -16.31 1.48
CA LYS A 32 -13.29 -16.65 2.88
C LYS A 32 -12.60 -15.51 3.62
N SER A 33 -11.82 -14.70 2.92
CA SER A 33 -11.12 -13.54 3.47
C SER A 33 -12.02 -12.34 3.72
N ASN A 34 -13.13 -12.22 2.99
CA ASN A 34 -14.12 -11.15 3.15
C ASN A 34 -15.55 -11.70 3.12
N PRO A 35 -16.04 -12.24 4.25
CA PRO A 35 -17.39 -12.79 4.35
C PRO A 35 -18.51 -11.73 4.32
N ASP A 36 -18.17 -10.44 4.29
CA ASP A 36 -19.14 -9.34 4.15
C ASP A 36 -19.66 -9.20 2.72
N ILE A 37 -19.06 -9.92 1.75
CA ILE A 37 -19.52 -9.91 0.36
C ILE A 37 -20.82 -10.73 0.23
N ASP A 38 -21.88 -10.04 -0.13
CA ASP A 38 -23.17 -10.63 -0.48
C ASP A 38 -23.26 -10.86 -1.99
N ILE A 39 -22.91 -12.06 -2.43
CA ILE A 39 -22.88 -12.44 -3.85
C ILE A 39 -24.22 -12.18 -4.55
N THR A 40 -25.35 -12.26 -3.83
CA THR A 40 -26.67 -12.00 -4.41
C THR A 40 -26.84 -10.55 -4.88
N LYS A 41 -26.08 -9.63 -4.28
CA LYS A 41 -26.07 -8.19 -4.58
C LYS A 41 -25.01 -7.79 -5.61
N THR A 42 -24.09 -8.66 -6.02
CA THR A 42 -23.01 -8.36 -6.98
C THR A 42 -23.54 -7.75 -8.28
N LYS A 43 -24.73 -8.18 -8.74
CA LYS A 43 -25.40 -7.59 -9.92
C LYS A 43 -25.72 -6.09 -9.81
N ASN A 44 -25.64 -5.54 -8.61
CA ASN A 44 -25.87 -4.11 -8.35
C ASN A 44 -24.58 -3.29 -8.52
N SER A 45 -23.42 -3.91 -8.56
CA SER A 45 -22.13 -3.26 -8.81
C SER A 45 -22.14 -2.50 -10.13
N ILE A 46 -21.35 -1.44 -10.23
CA ILE A 46 -21.37 -0.53 -11.37
C ILE A 46 -19.97 -0.44 -11.97
N ASP A 47 -19.77 -0.99 -13.16
CA ASP A 47 -18.53 -0.78 -13.91
C ASP A 47 -18.52 0.61 -14.51
N ILE A 48 -17.53 1.41 -14.11
CA ILE A 48 -17.28 2.76 -14.63
C ILE A 48 -16.31 2.69 -15.83
N VAL A 49 -15.25 1.90 -15.69
CA VAL A 49 -14.35 1.54 -16.79
C VAL A 49 -14.36 0.01 -16.89
N PRO A 50 -15.14 -0.55 -17.83
CA PRO A 50 -15.30 -1.99 -17.93
C PRO A 50 -14.04 -2.67 -18.48
N LEU A 51 -13.77 -3.88 -17.99
CA LEU A 51 -12.74 -4.77 -18.53
C LEU A 51 -13.35 -6.17 -18.73
N SER A 52 -13.45 -6.63 -19.98
CA SER A 52 -14.00 -7.96 -20.31
C SER A 52 -13.06 -9.07 -19.91
N ASP A 53 -11.76 -8.89 -20.11
CA ASP A 53 -10.71 -9.87 -19.87
C ASP A 53 -10.25 -9.91 -18.39
N LYS A 54 -9.40 -10.89 -18.05
CA LYS A 54 -8.69 -10.93 -16.78
C LYS A 54 -7.71 -9.76 -16.67
N TYR A 55 -7.46 -9.29 -15.45
CA TYR A 55 -6.54 -8.17 -15.21
C TYR A 55 -5.15 -8.41 -15.80
N THR A 56 -4.62 -9.60 -15.66
CA THR A 56 -3.31 -9.96 -16.23
C THR A 56 -3.27 -9.76 -17.74
N LYS A 57 -4.32 -10.20 -18.47
CA LYS A 57 -4.40 -10.01 -19.92
C LYS A 57 -4.55 -8.54 -20.29
N GLY A 58 -5.44 -7.82 -19.63
CA GLY A 58 -5.61 -6.38 -19.84
C GLY A 58 -4.33 -5.58 -19.54
N TYR A 59 -3.60 -5.96 -18.51
CA TYR A 59 -2.31 -5.37 -18.19
C TYR A 59 -1.29 -5.54 -19.32
N TYR A 60 -1.11 -6.76 -19.83
CA TYR A 60 -0.16 -7.00 -20.93
C TYR A 60 -0.55 -6.27 -22.22
N GLU A 61 -1.83 -6.10 -22.47
CA GLU A 61 -2.28 -5.28 -23.61
C GLU A 61 -1.94 -3.80 -23.39
N LEU A 62 -2.12 -3.28 -22.16
CA LEU A 62 -1.79 -1.90 -21.83
C LEU A 62 -0.28 -1.62 -21.92
N VAL A 63 0.55 -2.55 -21.48
CA VAL A 63 2.02 -2.39 -21.47
C VAL A 63 2.71 -3.00 -22.69
N LYS A 64 1.99 -3.37 -23.75
CA LYS A 64 2.53 -4.09 -24.91
C LYS A 64 3.71 -3.37 -25.57
N ASP A 65 3.64 -2.06 -25.71
CA ASP A 65 4.72 -1.28 -26.31
C ASP A 65 5.96 -1.24 -25.42
N TYR A 66 5.77 -1.15 -24.10
CA TYR A 66 6.86 -1.25 -23.12
C TYR A 66 7.51 -2.62 -23.15
N LYS A 67 6.69 -3.67 -23.19
CA LYS A 67 7.19 -5.05 -23.30
C LYS A 67 7.99 -5.24 -24.59
N LYS A 68 7.49 -4.75 -25.73
CA LYS A 68 8.18 -4.81 -27.02
C LYS A 68 9.53 -4.08 -26.98
N GLU A 69 9.57 -2.83 -26.48
CA GLU A 69 10.81 -2.06 -26.31
C GLU A 69 11.82 -2.80 -25.44
N TYR A 70 11.34 -3.43 -24.36
CA TYR A 70 12.17 -4.22 -23.47
C TYR A 70 12.74 -5.46 -24.16
N GLU A 71 11.92 -6.24 -24.87
CA GLU A 71 12.31 -7.46 -25.57
C GLU A 71 13.31 -7.15 -26.70
N GLU A 72 13.11 -6.09 -27.47
CA GLU A 72 14.07 -5.62 -28.47
C GLU A 72 15.43 -5.30 -27.85
N LYS A 73 15.48 -4.66 -26.70
CA LYS A 73 16.70 -4.39 -25.95
C LYS A 73 17.38 -5.68 -25.47
N GLN A 74 16.63 -6.72 -25.11
CA GLN A 74 17.20 -7.99 -24.69
C GLN A 74 17.95 -8.70 -25.82
N LEU A 75 17.59 -8.46 -27.09
CA LEU A 75 18.31 -9.03 -28.23
C LEU A 75 19.79 -8.57 -28.29
N THR A 76 20.07 -7.36 -27.88
CA THR A 76 21.42 -6.78 -27.83
C THR A 76 22.12 -6.97 -26.49
N THR A 77 21.41 -7.52 -25.49
CA THR A 77 21.96 -7.78 -24.16
C THR A 77 22.76 -9.09 -24.17
N ARG A 78 23.87 -9.13 -23.43
CA ARG A 78 24.70 -10.34 -23.24
C ARG A 78 23.84 -11.48 -22.72
N GLU A 79 24.00 -12.68 -23.25
CA GLU A 79 23.12 -13.83 -23.03
C GLU A 79 22.91 -14.18 -21.56
N ASP A 80 23.98 -14.17 -20.77
CA ASP A 80 23.97 -14.47 -19.32
C ASP A 80 23.24 -13.40 -18.47
N ARG A 81 22.88 -12.25 -19.07
CA ARG A 81 22.14 -11.14 -18.41
C ARG A 81 20.73 -10.96 -18.94
N ARG A 82 20.33 -11.77 -19.93
CA ARG A 82 18.99 -11.67 -20.49
C ARG A 82 17.95 -12.12 -19.45
N LYS A 83 16.88 -11.36 -19.35
CA LYS A 83 15.73 -11.69 -18.50
C LYS A 83 14.46 -11.58 -19.30
N SER A 84 13.47 -12.42 -19.01
CA SER A 84 12.13 -12.22 -19.53
C SER A 84 11.53 -10.92 -18.96
N PHE A 85 10.51 -10.38 -19.62
CA PHE A 85 9.81 -9.20 -19.16
C PHE A 85 9.21 -9.41 -17.76
N ASP A 86 8.60 -10.57 -17.52
CA ASP A 86 8.01 -10.93 -16.23
C ASP A 86 9.07 -11.01 -15.13
N LYS A 87 10.23 -11.64 -15.43
CA LYS A 87 11.34 -11.70 -14.48
C LYS A 87 11.91 -10.32 -14.17
N MET A 88 11.92 -9.41 -15.14
CA MET A 88 12.33 -8.02 -14.90
C MET A 88 11.34 -7.30 -13.99
N LEU A 89 10.04 -7.51 -14.18
CA LEU A 89 9.01 -6.94 -13.29
C LEU A 89 9.14 -7.48 -11.87
N ASP A 90 9.29 -8.79 -11.71
CA ASP A 90 9.42 -9.44 -10.39
C ASP A 90 10.71 -9.03 -9.65
N ASP A 91 11.82 -8.84 -10.37
CA ASP A 91 13.10 -8.39 -9.81
C ASP A 91 13.15 -6.86 -9.58
N SER A 92 12.13 -6.13 -10.03
CA SER A 92 12.05 -4.68 -9.90
C SER A 92 11.45 -4.29 -8.55
N ASN A 93 11.97 -3.23 -7.95
CA ASN A 93 11.32 -2.55 -6.83
C ASN A 93 10.15 -1.66 -7.27
N SER A 94 9.82 -1.68 -8.56
CA SER A 94 8.72 -0.88 -9.13
C SER A 94 7.40 -1.61 -8.99
N VAL A 95 6.33 -0.87 -8.76
CA VAL A 95 4.97 -1.43 -8.76
C VAL A 95 4.58 -1.90 -10.17
N VAL A 96 3.76 -2.93 -10.25
CA VAL A 96 3.13 -3.37 -11.51
C VAL A 96 1.95 -2.47 -11.86
N ALA A 97 1.12 -2.20 -10.88
CA ALA A 97 -0.06 -1.34 -10.97
C ALA A 97 -0.33 -0.69 -9.60
N ASP A 98 -1.30 0.19 -9.55
CA ASP A 98 -1.74 0.85 -8.32
C ASP A 98 -3.26 0.72 -8.19
N GLU A 99 -3.75 0.36 -7.02
CA GLU A 99 -5.17 0.32 -6.71
C GLU A 99 -5.57 1.60 -5.98
N LEU A 100 -6.45 2.37 -6.59
CA LEU A 100 -7.03 3.56 -6.02
C LEU A 100 -8.40 3.21 -5.45
N LEU A 101 -8.57 3.36 -4.15
CA LEU A 101 -9.82 3.09 -3.45
C LEU A 101 -10.48 4.40 -3.03
N PHE A 102 -11.76 4.53 -3.35
CA PHE A 102 -12.59 5.66 -2.95
C PHE A 102 -13.81 5.17 -2.19
N THR A 103 -14.13 5.80 -1.07
CA THR A 103 -15.32 5.47 -0.28
C THR A 103 -15.69 6.61 0.67
N SER A 104 -16.72 6.39 1.47
CA SER A 104 -17.12 7.16 2.65
C SER A 104 -17.72 6.21 3.66
N ASP A 105 -18.40 6.71 4.69
CA ASP A 105 -19.17 5.89 5.61
C ASP A 105 -20.52 5.45 5.02
N ASN A 106 -21.20 4.54 5.72
CA ASN A 106 -22.48 4.01 5.28
C ASN A 106 -23.58 5.07 5.28
N ASP A 107 -23.54 6.04 6.20
CA ASP A 107 -24.57 7.08 6.30
C ASP A 107 -24.58 8.01 5.08
N PHE A 108 -23.40 8.27 4.50
CA PHE A 108 -23.26 9.01 3.26
C PHE A 108 -24.01 8.35 2.09
N PHE A 109 -23.90 7.04 1.97
CA PHE A 109 -24.51 6.29 0.85
C PHE A 109 -25.97 5.89 1.09
N LYS A 110 -26.44 5.89 2.34
CA LYS A 110 -27.74 5.35 2.75
C LYS A 110 -28.94 5.96 2.01
N SER A 111 -28.87 7.25 1.69
CA SER A 111 -29.93 7.98 0.98
C SER A 111 -29.71 8.10 -0.52
N MET A 112 -28.61 7.55 -1.06
CA MET A 112 -28.24 7.73 -2.47
C MET A 112 -28.93 6.70 -3.37
N SER A 113 -29.48 7.20 -4.47
CA SER A 113 -29.91 6.34 -5.57
C SER A 113 -28.70 5.78 -6.33
N LYS A 114 -28.93 4.71 -7.12
CA LYS A 114 -27.89 4.18 -8.02
C LYS A 114 -27.32 5.25 -8.96
N LYS A 115 -28.13 6.23 -9.36
CA LYS A 115 -27.71 7.35 -10.20
C LYS A 115 -26.78 8.30 -9.45
N ASP A 116 -27.07 8.56 -8.16
CA ASP A 116 -26.22 9.41 -7.32
C ASP A 116 -24.87 8.76 -7.03
N ILE A 117 -24.87 7.44 -6.76
CA ILE A 117 -23.64 6.66 -6.58
C ILE A 117 -22.80 6.68 -7.86
N LYS A 118 -23.44 6.52 -9.02
CA LYS A 118 -22.71 6.66 -10.30
C LYS A 118 -22.11 8.06 -10.47
N LYS A 119 -22.87 9.13 -10.16
CA LYS A 119 -22.36 10.52 -10.20
C LYS A 119 -21.16 10.70 -9.25
N TRP A 120 -21.22 10.12 -8.06
CA TRP A 120 -20.10 10.11 -7.12
C TRP A 120 -18.88 9.40 -7.71
N ALA A 121 -19.06 8.20 -8.27
CA ALA A 121 -17.97 7.44 -8.90
C ALA A 121 -17.39 8.17 -10.13
N ASP A 122 -18.23 8.78 -10.97
CA ASP A 122 -17.76 9.60 -12.09
C ASP A 122 -16.92 10.79 -11.58
N THR A 123 -17.26 11.39 -10.43
CA THR A 123 -16.46 12.46 -9.78
C THR A 123 -15.12 11.93 -9.25
N CYS A 124 -15.10 10.70 -8.73
CA CYS A 124 -13.82 10.03 -8.36
C CYS A 124 -12.94 9.86 -9.61
N MET A 125 -13.51 9.46 -10.74
CA MET A 125 -12.74 9.31 -11.98
C MET A 125 -12.26 10.66 -12.56
N GLU A 126 -13.04 11.74 -12.41
CA GLU A 126 -12.53 13.08 -12.72
C GLU A 126 -11.29 13.42 -11.89
N PHE A 127 -11.28 13.08 -10.59
CA PHE A 127 -10.10 13.27 -9.75
C PHE A 127 -8.90 12.43 -10.25
N VAL A 128 -9.13 11.18 -10.66
CA VAL A 128 -8.07 10.32 -11.22
C VAL A 128 -7.45 10.93 -12.47
N TYR A 129 -8.26 11.49 -13.37
CA TYR A 129 -7.77 12.05 -14.64
C TYR A 129 -7.17 13.44 -14.48
N GLU A 130 -7.84 14.33 -13.76
CA GLU A 130 -7.50 15.76 -13.74
C GLU A 130 -6.56 16.14 -12.60
N ASP A 131 -6.70 15.54 -11.42
CA ASP A 131 -5.91 15.89 -10.25
C ASP A 131 -4.71 14.97 -10.05
N LEU A 132 -4.87 13.66 -10.25
CA LEU A 132 -3.77 12.70 -10.24
C LEU A 132 -3.00 12.72 -11.56
N GLY A 133 -3.64 13.01 -12.69
CA GLY A 133 -3.03 13.13 -14.01
C GLY A 133 -2.89 11.82 -14.76
N TYR A 134 -3.62 10.77 -14.39
CA TYR A 134 -3.68 9.54 -15.17
C TYR A 134 -4.48 9.74 -16.46
N THR A 135 -4.04 9.14 -17.55
CA THR A 135 -4.83 9.10 -18.79
C THR A 135 -5.84 7.95 -18.76
N LYS A 136 -6.83 8.00 -19.64
CA LYS A 136 -7.84 6.93 -19.73
C LYS A 136 -7.22 5.58 -20.09
N GLU A 137 -6.20 5.60 -20.92
CA GLU A 137 -5.44 4.41 -21.37
C GLU A 137 -4.63 3.77 -20.25
N GLN A 138 -4.34 4.50 -19.17
CA GLN A 138 -3.65 3.97 -18.00
C GLN A 138 -4.59 3.36 -16.97
N VAL A 139 -5.91 3.54 -17.11
CA VAL A 139 -6.90 2.91 -16.24
C VAL A 139 -7.25 1.53 -16.79
N LEU A 140 -6.87 0.50 -16.05
CA LEU A 140 -7.14 -0.89 -16.42
C LEU A 140 -8.60 -1.27 -16.20
N HIS A 141 -9.17 -0.91 -15.05
CA HIS A 141 -10.55 -1.21 -14.66
C HIS A 141 -10.98 -0.26 -13.54
N ALA A 142 -12.26 0.10 -13.53
CA ALA A 142 -12.85 0.83 -12.41
C ALA A 142 -14.28 0.34 -12.16
N THR A 143 -14.55 -0.15 -10.94
CA THR A 143 -15.85 -0.72 -10.56
C THR A 143 -16.26 -0.29 -9.16
N VAL A 144 -17.55 0.01 -8.98
CA VAL A 144 -18.15 0.27 -7.67
C VAL A 144 -18.75 -1.02 -7.15
N HIS A 145 -18.25 -1.50 -6.02
CA HIS A 145 -18.86 -2.61 -5.30
C HIS A 145 -20.04 -2.14 -4.47
N MET A 146 -21.18 -2.81 -4.68
CA MET A 146 -22.46 -2.57 -3.99
C MET A 146 -22.89 -3.77 -3.16
N ASP A 147 -22.07 -4.77 -3.07
CA ASP A 147 -22.33 -6.07 -2.45
C ASP A 147 -21.61 -6.26 -1.10
N GLU A 148 -21.02 -5.20 -0.58
CA GLU A 148 -20.43 -5.14 0.75
C GLU A 148 -21.18 -4.13 1.66
N LYS A 149 -20.72 -3.99 2.93
CA LYS A 149 -21.34 -3.08 3.91
C LYS A 149 -21.47 -1.65 3.40
N THR A 150 -20.46 -1.14 2.71
CA THR A 150 -20.39 0.24 2.25
C THR A 150 -19.98 0.27 0.78
N PRO A 151 -20.65 1.04 -0.08
CA PRO A 151 -20.22 1.24 -1.46
C PRO A 151 -18.79 1.80 -1.53
N HIS A 152 -17.98 1.23 -2.41
CA HIS A 152 -16.62 1.70 -2.65
C HIS A 152 -16.20 1.46 -4.10
N LEU A 153 -15.42 2.40 -4.64
CA LEU A 153 -14.89 2.33 -5.99
C LEU A 153 -13.46 1.83 -5.94
N HIS A 154 -13.19 0.71 -6.61
CA HIS A 154 -11.86 0.24 -6.96
C HIS A 154 -11.49 0.75 -8.35
N CYS A 155 -10.37 1.45 -8.47
CA CYS A 155 -9.84 1.91 -9.74
C CYS A 155 -8.38 1.43 -9.86
N ILE A 156 -8.12 0.53 -10.81
CA ILE A 156 -6.78 -0.01 -11.06
C ILE A 156 -6.13 0.80 -12.16
N VAL A 157 -4.98 1.37 -11.85
CA VAL A 157 -4.18 2.18 -12.78
C VAL A 157 -2.79 1.58 -12.98
N VAL A 158 -2.25 1.71 -14.19
CA VAL A 158 -0.87 1.34 -14.49
C VAL A 158 -0.08 2.63 -14.66
N PRO A 159 0.85 2.97 -13.75
CA PRO A 159 1.61 4.22 -13.80
C PRO A 159 2.73 4.16 -14.87
N LEU A 160 2.36 3.83 -16.10
CA LEU A 160 3.24 3.73 -17.26
C LEU A 160 3.49 5.13 -17.83
N ILE A 161 4.74 5.56 -17.84
CA ILE A 161 5.15 6.87 -18.39
C ILE A 161 6.28 6.71 -19.41
N LYS A 162 6.49 7.73 -20.23
CA LYS A 162 7.70 7.89 -21.03
C LYS A 162 8.65 8.86 -20.34
N LYS A 163 9.85 8.41 -20.01
CA LYS A 163 10.90 9.22 -19.40
C LYS A 163 12.07 9.36 -20.35
N PHE A 164 12.63 10.58 -20.42
CA PHE A 164 13.82 10.83 -21.22
C PHE A 164 15.05 10.22 -20.56
N ASP A 165 15.70 9.30 -21.27
CA ASP A 165 16.98 8.70 -20.88
C ASP A 165 18.12 9.50 -21.49
N LYS A 166 18.81 10.29 -20.66
CA LYS A 166 19.93 11.13 -21.07
C LYS A 166 21.10 10.35 -21.68
N ARG A 167 21.29 9.09 -21.25
CA ARG A 167 22.40 8.25 -21.73
C ARG A 167 22.22 7.80 -23.19
N THR A 168 20.98 7.49 -23.56
CA THR A 168 20.64 7.03 -24.92
C THR A 168 20.02 8.12 -25.78
N ASN A 169 19.76 9.30 -25.19
CA ASN A 169 19.10 10.44 -25.84
C ASN A 169 17.73 10.07 -26.46
N THR A 170 16.98 9.17 -25.79
CA THR A 170 15.70 8.65 -26.26
C THR A 170 14.65 8.69 -25.14
N LEU A 171 13.38 8.72 -25.52
CA LEU A 171 12.26 8.48 -24.59
C LEU A 171 12.12 6.98 -24.40
N LYS A 172 11.99 6.53 -23.14
CA LYS A 172 11.79 5.12 -22.75
C LYS A 172 10.59 4.96 -21.87
N TYR A 173 9.91 3.86 -22.03
CA TYR A 173 8.85 3.48 -21.12
C TYR A 173 9.41 3.08 -19.74
N THR A 174 8.70 3.47 -18.71
CA THR A 174 8.94 3.04 -17.33
C THR A 174 7.65 3.06 -16.53
N ILE A 175 7.53 2.21 -15.53
CA ILE A 175 6.44 2.23 -14.57
C ILE A 175 6.92 3.01 -13.36
N SER A 176 6.18 4.04 -12.93
CA SER A 176 6.61 4.92 -11.83
C SER A 176 5.42 5.49 -11.07
N LYS A 177 5.04 4.85 -9.95
CA LYS A 177 4.08 5.38 -8.99
C LYS A 177 4.53 6.75 -8.45
N LYS A 178 5.83 6.91 -8.19
CA LYS A 178 6.44 8.16 -7.69
C LYS A 178 6.18 9.37 -8.61
N HIS A 179 5.92 9.15 -9.89
CA HIS A 179 5.55 10.24 -10.81
C HIS A 179 4.22 10.89 -10.42
N TYR A 180 3.25 10.08 -9.97
CA TYR A 180 1.89 10.50 -9.62
C TYR A 180 1.74 10.79 -8.13
N MET A 181 2.44 10.05 -7.27
CA MET A 181 2.39 10.15 -5.80
C MET A 181 3.80 10.37 -5.25
N LYS A 182 4.20 11.63 -5.18
CA LYS A 182 5.62 12.02 -5.00
C LYS A 182 6.12 11.85 -3.57
N SER A 183 5.30 12.19 -2.57
CA SER A 183 5.67 12.16 -1.15
C SER A 183 4.42 12.15 -0.26
N GLY A 184 4.56 11.82 1.03
CA GLY A 184 3.46 11.86 2.00
C GLY A 184 2.78 13.24 2.06
N GLU A 185 3.54 14.32 2.05
CA GLU A 185 2.99 15.68 1.99
C GLU A 185 2.17 15.91 0.69
N TYR A 186 2.67 15.40 -0.43
CA TYR A 186 1.94 15.49 -1.70
C TYR A 186 0.65 14.67 -1.68
N ILE A 187 0.67 13.48 -1.09
CA ILE A 187 -0.53 12.65 -0.88
C ILE A 187 -1.53 13.39 0.01
N SER A 188 -1.09 14.07 1.07
CA SER A 188 -1.96 14.91 1.90
C SER A 188 -2.62 16.04 1.08
N LYS A 189 -1.88 16.69 0.17
CA LYS A 189 -2.44 17.67 -0.76
C LYS A 189 -3.43 17.06 -1.76
N LEU A 190 -3.21 15.82 -2.19
CA LEU A 190 -4.16 15.08 -3.02
C LEU A 190 -5.45 14.77 -2.27
N GLN A 191 -5.38 14.44 -0.98
CA GLN A 191 -6.56 14.28 -0.12
C GLN A 191 -7.36 15.61 -0.03
N ASP A 192 -6.67 16.75 0.11
CA ASP A 192 -7.32 18.07 0.10
C ASP A 192 -8.05 18.33 -1.23
N LYS A 193 -7.41 18.02 -2.36
CA LYS A 193 -8.01 18.18 -3.69
C LYS A 193 -9.22 17.26 -3.90
N TYR A 194 -9.13 16.00 -3.47
CA TYR A 194 -10.23 15.06 -3.55
C TYR A 194 -11.44 15.54 -2.75
N TRP A 195 -11.22 15.93 -1.49
CA TRP A 195 -12.26 16.53 -0.65
C TRP A 195 -12.91 17.77 -1.30
N GLN A 196 -12.09 18.72 -1.80
CA GLN A 196 -12.58 19.91 -2.48
C GLN A 196 -13.41 19.57 -3.71
N ARG A 197 -12.96 18.63 -4.55
CA ARG A 197 -13.68 18.20 -5.75
C ARG A 197 -15.04 17.61 -5.38
N MET A 198 -15.10 16.75 -4.37
CA MET A 198 -16.36 16.16 -3.89
C MET A 198 -17.34 17.25 -3.45
N ASN A 199 -16.91 18.22 -2.64
CA ASN A 199 -17.78 19.30 -2.17
C ASN A 199 -18.22 20.23 -3.31
N ASN A 200 -17.35 20.56 -4.25
CA ASN A 200 -17.68 21.37 -5.43
C ASN A 200 -18.74 20.69 -6.32
N LYS A 201 -18.81 19.37 -6.33
CA LYS A 201 -19.83 18.56 -7.04
C LYS A 201 -21.13 18.36 -6.22
N GLY A 202 -21.18 18.93 -5.00
CA GLY A 202 -22.35 18.91 -4.12
C GLY A 202 -22.41 17.74 -3.14
N PHE A 203 -21.36 16.94 -3.03
CA PHE A 203 -21.26 15.90 -2.01
C PHE A 203 -20.75 16.53 -0.71
N LYS A 204 -21.61 16.54 0.32
CA LYS A 204 -21.29 17.12 1.63
C LYS A 204 -20.41 16.16 2.42
N LEU A 205 -19.11 16.20 2.16
CA LEU A 205 -18.12 15.38 2.82
C LEU A 205 -17.12 16.25 3.58
N GLU A 206 -16.57 15.73 4.66
CA GLU A 206 -15.51 16.35 5.43
C GLU A 206 -14.16 15.82 5.03
N ARG A 207 -13.15 16.65 5.22
CA ARG A 207 -11.76 16.26 5.08
C ARG A 207 -11.33 15.54 6.37
N GLY A 208 -10.74 14.35 6.27
CA GLY A 208 -10.12 13.69 7.40
C GLY A 208 -9.02 14.53 8.05
N ILE A 209 -8.70 14.24 9.31
CA ILE A 209 -7.70 15.00 10.08
C ILE A 209 -6.32 14.85 9.42
N LYS A 210 -5.65 16.00 9.19
CA LYS A 210 -4.27 16.02 8.70
C LYS A 210 -3.34 15.52 9.80
N ASN A 211 -2.33 14.74 9.41
CA ASN A 211 -1.31 14.21 10.31
C ASN A 211 -1.91 13.52 11.55
N SER A 212 -3.04 12.81 11.36
CA SER A 212 -3.56 12.00 12.46
C SER A 212 -2.52 10.91 12.76
N ASP A 213 -2.14 10.80 14.04
CA ASP A 213 -1.24 9.73 14.54
C ASP A 213 -1.84 8.32 14.42
N ASN A 214 -2.96 8.20 13.71
CA ASN A 214 -3.66 6.95 13.51
C ASN A 214 -3.02 6.16 12.38
N GLU A 215 -2.13 5.27 12.70
CA GLU A 215 -1.50 4.33 11.76
C GLU A 215 -2.29 3.03 11.57
N HIS A 216 -1.90 2.27 10.58
CA HIS A 216 -2.63 1.12 10.06
C HIS A 216 -2.74 -0.06 11.01
N ILE A 217 -3.97 -0.44 11.37
CA ILE A 217 -4.28 -1.80 11.81
C ILE A 217 -4.71 -2.61 10.60
N SER A 218 -4.21 -3.84 10.47
CA SER A 218 -4.68 -4.73 9.40
C SER A 218 -6.21 -4.88 9.45
N ILE A 219 -6.87 -4.78 8.30
CA ILE A 219 -8.33 -4.94 8.18
C ILE A 219 -8.78 -6.25 8.81
N LYS A 220 -7.99 -7.31 8.65
CA LYS A 220 -8.30 -8.64 9.18
C LYS A 220 -8.40 -8.62 10.70
N GLU A 221 -7.48 -7.98 11.38
CA GLU A 221 -7.45 -7.91 12.83
C GLU A 221 -8.46 -6.91 13.37
N PHE A 222 -8.57 -5.75 12.74
CA PHE A 222 -9.64 -4.79 13.04
C PHE A 222 -11.02 -5.43 12.91
N LYS A 223 -11.30 -6.12 11.80
CA LYS A 223 -12.56 -6.85 11.59
C LYS A 223 -12.78 -7.97 12.60
N LYS A 224 -11.71 -8.62 13.08
CA LYS A 224 -11.82 -9.67 14.11
C LYS A 224 -12.33 -9.11 15.45
N ILE A 225 -11.84 -7.94 15.85
CA ILE A 225 -12.22 -7.30 17.11
C ILE A 225 -13.60 -6.64 16.98
N THR A 226 -13.81 -5.86 15.92
CA THR A 226 -15.08 -5.13 15.71
C THR A 226 -16.26 -6.05 15.47
N ARG A 227 -16.09 -7.21 14.80
CA ARG A 227 -17.18 -8.18 14.62
C ARG A 227 -17.75 -8.72 15.92
N LYS A 228 -16.91 -8.95 16.92
CA LYS A 228 -17.41 -9.38 18.25
C LYS A 228 -18.31 -8.32 18.86
N LEU A 229 -17.95 -7.05 18.70
CA LEU A 229 -18.70 -5.92 19.21
C LEU A 229 -19.99 -5.69 18.40
N ASP A 230 -19.87 -5.63 17.06
CA ASP A 230 -20.99 -5.42 16.15
C ASP A 230 -22.08 -6.47 16.35
N ASN A 231 -21.72 -7.76 16.33
CA ASN A 231 -22.68 -8.85 16.51
C ASN A 231 -23.41 -8.79 17.85
N ARG A 232 -22.72 -8.36 18.92
CA ARG A 232 -23.31 -8.21 20.24
C ARG A 232 -24.28 -7.02 20.26
N MET A 233 -23.85 -5.87 19.70
CA MET A 233 -24.66 -4.66 19.67
C MET A 233 -25.89 -4.83 18.74
N GLU A 234 -25.72 -5.42 17.57
CA GLU A 234 -26.84 -5.69 16.65
C GLU A 234 -27.89 -6.60 17.29
N LYS A 235 -27.46 -7.66 17.98
CA LYS A 235 -28.38 -8.55 18.68
C LYS A 235 -29.11 -7.84 19.83
N GLN A 236 -28.43 -7.01 20.60
CA GLN A 236 -29.02 -6.26 21.68
C GLN A 236 -30.01 -5.22 21.16
N ASN A 237 -29.63 -4.46 20.13
CA ASN A 237 -30.51 -3.49 19.49
C ASN A 237 -31.77 -4.14 18.91
N TYR A 238 -31.60 -5.25 18.18
CA TYR A 238 -32.75 -5.98 17.62
C TYR A 238 -33.76 -6.37 18.69
N LEU A 239 -33.31 -6.96 19.79
CA LEU A 239 -34.19 -7.40 20.87
C LEU A 239 -34.89 -6.21 21.55
N MET A 240 -34.16 -5.13 21.80
CA MET A 240 -34.74 -3.92 22.41
C MET A 240 -35.75 -3.24 21.49
N THR A 241 -35.43 -3.09 20.20
CA THR A 241 -36.35 -2.45 19.24
C THR A 241 -37.62 -3.26 19.08
N ARG A 242 -37.52 -4.56 18.92
CA ARG A 242 -38.67 -5.45 18.79
C ARG A 242 -39.58 -5.39 20.02
N ASP A 243 -38.99 -5.51 21.21
CA ASP A 243 -39.78 -5.51 22.46
C ASP A 243 -40.40 -4.13 22.72
N TYR A 244 -39.70 -3.04 22.33
CA TYR A 244 -40.24 -1.68 22.42
C TYR A 244 -41.43 -1.46 21.49
N GLU A 245 -41.37 -1.86 20.23
CA GLU A 245 -42.45 -1.73 19.26
C GLU A 245 -43.71 -2.47 19.69
N ILE A 246 -43.55 -3.71 20.18
CA ILE A 246 -44.66 -4.49 20.73
C ILE A 246 -45.30 -3.80 21.92
N LEU A 247 -44.48 -3.29 22.86
CA LEU A 247 -45.01 -2.58 24.05
C LEU A 247 -45.69 -1.27 23.68
N GLU A 248 -45.15 -0.50 22.77
CA GLU A 248 -45.76 0.76 22.31
C GLU A 248 -47.15 0.53 21.73
N GLU A 249 -47.31 -0.49 20.87
CA GLU A 249 -48.60 -0.85 20.29
C GLU A 249 -49.60 -1.30 21.34
N LYS A 250 -49.19 -2.17 22.27
CA LYS A 250 -50.05 -2.69 23.33
C LYS A 250 -50.42 -1.63 24.34
N LEU A 251 -49.52 -0.74 24.70
CA LEU A 251 -49.80 0.37 25.63
C LEU A 251 -50.76 1.40 25.01
N LYS A 252 -50.70 1.67 23.74
CA LYS A 252 -51.66 2.55 23.03
C LYS A 252 -53.09 2.03 23.13
N THR A 253 -53.27 0.73 23.22
CA THR A 253 -54.59 0.10 23.33
C THR A 253 -55.08 -0.08 24.78
N SER A 254 -54.25 0.17 25.78
CA SER A 254 -54.54 0.04 27.18
C SER A 254 -55.42 1.17 27.68
N LYS A 255 -56.43 0.86 28.50
CA LYS A 255 -57.41 1.84 29.03
C LYS A 255 -57.22 2.01 30.53
N PRO A 256 -57.29 3.26 31.06
CA PRO A 256 -57.30 3.49 32.49
C PRO A 256 -58.59 2.93 33.13
N THR A 257 -58.50 2.61 34.42
CA THR A 257 -59.70 2.26 35.23
C THR A 257 -60.60 3.46 35.36
N ILE A 258 -61.89 3.23 35.78
CA ILE A 258 -62.88 4.28 35.94
C ILE A 258 -62.39 5.37 36.92
N THR A 259 -61.54 5.04 37.87
CA THR A 259 -60.96 5.99 38.84
C THR A 259 -59.76 6.77 38.27
N GLY A 260 -59.22 6.39 37.10
CA GLY A 260 -58.01 6.98 36.51
C GLY A 260 -56.71 6.71 37.25
N LYS A 261 -56.74 5.97 38.38
CA LYS A 261 -55.56 5.70 39.20
C LYS A 261 -54.72 4.51 38.76
N GLU A 262 -55.30 3.64 37.93
CA GLU A 262 -54.64 2.41 37.48
C GLU A 262 -54.91 2.19 35.98
N VAL A 263 -53.99 1.53 35.30
CA VAL A 263 -54.14 1.07 33.91
C VAL A 263 -54.14 -0.46 33.93
N LYS A 264 -55.20 -1.07 33.40
CA LYS A 264 -55.26 -2.52 33.26
C LYS A 264 -54.57 -2.90 31.96
N ILE A 265 -53.60 -3.78 32.10
CA ILE A 265 -52.90 -4.43 31.00
C ILE A 265 -53.20 -5.92 31.01
N ASP A 266 -53.27 -6.55 29.88
CA ASP A 266 -53.41 -7.99 29.79
C ASP A 266 -52.10 -8.70 30.19
N LYS A 267 -52.21 -10.01 30.43
CA LYS A 267 -51.05 -10.82 30.83
C LYS A 267 -49.92 -10.82 29.82
N GLU A 268 -50.26 -10.83 28.55
CA GLU A 268 -49.27 -10.82 27.45
C GLU A 268 -48.49 -9.51 27.40
N THR A 269 -49.15 -8.36 27.58
CA THR A 269 -48.53 -7.04 27.74
C THR A 269 -47.61 -6.99 28.93
N TYR A 270 -48.05 -7.55 30.08
CA TYR A 270 -47.22 -7.62 31.28
C TYR A 270 -45.98 -8.49 31.08
N ASP A 271 -46.13 -9.67 30.44
CA ASP A 271 -45.01 -10.57 30.17
C ASP A 271 -44.00 -9.90 29.18
N THR A 272 -44.48 -9.23 28.14
CA THR A 272 -43.64 -8.45 27.22
C THR A 272 -42.87 -7.31 27.92
N LEU A 273 -43.53 -6.57 28.82
CA LEU A 273 -42.87 -5.55 29.63
C LEU A 273 -41.76 -6.13 30.53
N LYS A 274 -42.02 -7.29 31.13
CA LYS A 274 -41.05 -8.01 31.95
C LYS A 274 -39.84 -8.48 31.11
N ASP A 275 -40.06 -8.96 29.91
CA ASP A 275 -39.00 -9.37 28.98
C ASP A 275 -38.18 -8.17 28.51
N PHE A 276 -38.83 -7.04 28.18
CA PHE A 276 -38.14 -5.80 27.85
C PHE A 276 -37.26 -5.32 28.98
N MET A 277 -37.79 -5.32 30.23
CA MET A 277 -36.99 -4.95 31.41
C MET A 277 -35.81 -5.88 31.63
N ASN A 278 -35.96 -7.19 31.42
CA ASN A 278 -34.89 -8.16 31.56
C ASN A 278 -33.82 -7.99 30.46
N THR A 279 -34.26 -7.68 29.26
CA THR A 279 -33.34 -7.39 28.14
C THR A 279 -32.57 -6.10 28.37
N SER A 280 -33.26 -5.04 28.82
CA SER A 280 -32.63 -3.76 29.19
C SER A 280 -31.60 -3.92 30.31
N LYS A 281 -31.92 -4.71 31.37
CA LYS A 281 -30.94 -5.04 32.42
C LYS A 281 -29.71 -5.75 31.88
N ARG A 282 -29.87 -6.69 30.94
CA ARG A 282 -28.73 -7.37 30.30
C ARG A 282 -27.87 -6.41 29.48
N VAL A 283 -28.48 -5.51 28.70
CA VAL A 283 -27.77 -4.48 27.95
C VAL A 283 -26.94 -3.59 28.86
N ILE A 284 -27.57 -3.10 29.94
CA ILE A 284 -26.88 -2.27 30.97
C ILE A 284 -25.72 -3.05 31.61
N LYS A 285 -25.93 -4.32 31.93
CA LYS A 285 -24.88 -5.19 32.50
C LYS A 285 -23.73 -5.44 31.58
N ASP A 286 -24.00 -5.54 30.27
CA ASP A 286 -22.98 -5.80 29.26
C ASP A 286 -22.23 -4.53 28.81
N MET A 287 -22.71 -3.34 29.18
CA MET A 287 -22.06 -2.05 28.83
C MET A 287 -20.58 -1.97 29.25
N PRO A 288 -20.20 -2.37 30.50
CA PRO A 288 -18.78 -2.43 30.86
C PRO A 288 -17.95 -3.38 30.03
N SER A 289 -18.52 -4.52 29.60
CA SER A 289 -17.87 -5.45 28.67
C SER A 289 -17.62 -4.85 27.28
N ASN A 290 -18.54 -4.04 26.79
CA ASN A 290 -18.38 -3.33 25.53
C ASN A 290 -17.30 -2.25 25.65
N GLN A 291 -17.25 -1.49 26.75
CA GLN A 291 -16.17 -0.54 27.04
C GLN A 291 -14.80 -1.25 27.13
N ALA A 292 -14.73 -2.43 27.76
CA ALA A 292 -13.51 -3.22 27.80
C ALA A 292 -13.05 -3.66 26.41
N LEU A 293 -13.97 -4.02 25.51
CA LEU A 293 -13.64 -4.35 24.12
C LEU A 293 -13.14 -3.13 23.32
N PHE A 294 -13.69 -1.95 23.55
CA PHE A 294 -13.17 -0.71 22.97
C PHE A 294 -11.75 -0.40 23.46
N LYS A 295 -11.51 -0.55 24.77
CA LYS A 295 -10.18 -0.38 25.34
C LYS A 295 -9.18 -1.41 24.79
N GLU A 296 -9.59 -2.67 24.69
CA GLU A 296 -8.77 -3.73 24.06
C GLU A 296 -8.37 -3.34 22.62
N LEU A 297 -9.28 -2.74 21.85
CA LEU A 297 -9.01 -2.24 20.50
C LEU A 297 -8.01 -1.07 20.51
N GLU A 298 -8.15 -0.13 21.43
CA GLU A 298 -7.23 1.00 21.59
C GLU A 298 -5.82 0.52 21.97
N ASP A 299 -5.71 -0.37 22.96
CA ASP A 299 -4.44 -0.97 23.41
C ASP A 299 -3.77 -1.76 22.26
N TYR A 300 -4.56 -2.53 21.50
CA TYR A 300 -4.06 -3.25 20.34
C TYR A 300 -3.53 -2.30 19.27
N THR A 301 -4.26 -1.22 18.99
CA THR A 301 -3.86 -0.20 18.02
C THR A 301 -2.53 0.45 18.42
N GLN A 302 -2.37 0.77 19.70
CA GLN A 302 -1.15 1.37 20.22
C GLN A 302 0.06 0.43 20.12
N ASN A 303 -0.11 -0.83 20.54
CA ASN A 303 0.94 -1.85 20.47
C ASN A 303 1.38 -2.10 19.01
N TYR A 304 0.43 -2.11 18.07
CA TYR A 304 0.73 -2.27 16.65
C TYR A 304 1.59 -1.11 16.12
N ARG A 305 1.25 0.13 16.49
CA ARG A 305 2.04 1.33 16.11
C ARG A 305 3.48 1.26 16.61
N GLU A 306 3.68 0.84 17.86
CA GLU A 306 5.01 0.72 18.44
C GLU A 306 5.83 -0.34 17.72
N MET A 307 5.21 -1.46 17.37
CA MET A 307 5.86 -2.53 16.61
C MET A 307 6.24 -2.08 15.18
N GLU A 308 5.38 -1.34 14.50
CA GLU A 308 5.68 -0.79 13.16
C GLU A 308 6.84 0.22 13.21
N LYS A 309 6.89 1.09 14.22
CA LYS A 309 8.02 2.00 14.41
C LYS A 309 9.34 1.24 14.62
N GLN A 310 9.31 0.18 15.43
CA GLN A 310 10.50 -0.66 15.65
C GLN A 310 10.93 -1.37 14.36
N LYS A 311 9.98 -1.92 13.60
CA LYS A 311 10.24 -2.55 12.31
C LYS A 311 10.90 -1.57 11.33
N HIS A 312 10.34 -0.37 11.21
CA HIS A 312 10.91 0.70 10.36
C HIS A 312 12.37 1.03 10.77
N ASN A 313 12.63 1.22 12.06
CA ASN A 313 13.99 1.52 12.53
C ASN A 313 14.99 0.38 12.21
N VAL A 314 14.56 -0.87 12.36
CA VAL A 314 15.38 -2.04 12.00
C VAL A 314 15.65 -2.06 10.49
N GLU A 315 14.68 -1.78 9.65
CA GLU A 315 14.84 -1.75 8.19
C GLU A 315 15.82 -0.65 7.73
N VAL A 316 15.74 0.54 8.34
CA VAL A 316 16.71 1.62 8.09
C VAL A 316 18.13 1.18 8.48
N GLU A 317 18.29 0.50 9.63
CA GLU A 317 19.60 0.02 10.07
C GLU A 317 20.15 -1.11 9.18
N VAL A 318 19.27 -2.02 8.75
CA VAL A 318 19.64 -3.07 7.78
C VAL A 318 20.15 -2.43 6.48
N ARG A 319 19.48 -1.41 5.97
CA ARG A 319 19.90 -0.75 4.74
C ARG A 319 21.26 -0.05 4.87
N LYS A 320 21.53 0.61 6.01
CA LYS A 320 22.86 1.17 6.31
C LYS A 320 23.95 0.10 6.33
N LEU A 321 23.66 -1.04 6.95
CA LEU A 321 24.61 -2.15 7.01
C LEU A 321 24.85 -2.78 5.63
N GLU A 322 23.83 -2.88 4.79
CA GLU A 322 23.95 -3.35 3.41
C GLU A 322 24.88 -2.44 2.59
N LEU A 323 24.66 -1.11 2.63
CA LEU A 323 25.50 -0.14 1.93
C LEU A 323 26.96 -0.23 2.40
N LYS A 324 27.18 -0.31 3.72
CA LYS A 324 28.52 -0.46 4.28
C LYS A 324 29.17 -1.79 3.88
N ASN A 325 28.41 -2.86 3.78
CA ASN A 325 28.90 -4.15 3.32
C ASN A 325 29.31 -4.13 1.85
N GLU A 326 28.51 -3.48 0.98
CA GLU A 326 28.86 -3.27 -0.42
C GLU A 326 30.18 -2.50 -0.58
N GLU A 327 30.37 -1.47 0.25
CA GLU A 327 31.61 -0.69 0.30
C GLU A 327 32.80 -1.55 0.70
N LEU A 328 32.71 -2.26 1.82
CA LEU A 328 33.75 -3.17 2.28
C LEU A 328 34.09 -4.25 1.25
N GLN A 329 33.10 -4.73 0.51
CA GLN A 329 33.34 -5.69 -0.58
C GLN A 329 34.09 -5.04 -1.76
N LYS A 330 33.85 -3.76 -2.06
CA LYS A 330 34.62 -3.02 -3.07
C LYS A 330 36.07 -2.83 -2.63
N GLU A 331 36.30 -2.45 -1.36
CA GLU A 331 37.64 -2.32 -0.79
C GLU A 331 38.40 -3.65 -0.78
N ASN A 332 37.77 -4.73 -0.35
CA ASN A 332 38.32 -6.06 -0.37
C ASN A 332 38.75 -6.49 -1.78
N ARG A 333 37.93 -6.19 -2.78
CA ARG A 333 38.29 -6.47 -4.19
C ARG A 333 39.52 -5.67 -4.64
N LYS A 334 39.61 -4.38 -4.25
CA LYS A 334 40.76 -3.52 -4.55
C LYS A 334 42.04 -4.05 -3.89
N LEU A 335 41.95 -4.42 -2.60
CA LEU A 335 43.05 -5.00 -1.86
C LEU A 335 43.51 -6.35 -2.45
N HIS A 336 42.56 -7.19 -2.84
CA HIS A 336 42.89 -8.48 -3.45
C HIS A 336 43.59 -8.32 -4.79
N ASN A 337 43.15 -7.37 -5.63
CA ASN A 337 43.81 -7.03 -6.90
C ASN A 337 45.21 -6.49 -6.66
N PHE A 338 45.39 -5.59 -5.69
CA PHE A 338 46.70 -5.08 -5.29
C PHE A 338 47.65 -6.19 -4.85
N LEU A 339 47.21 -7.11 -3.97
CA LEU A 339 47.98 -8.26 -3.51
C LEU A 339 48.37 -9.17 -4.69
N ASN A 340 47.49 -9.39 -5.65
CA ASN A 340 47.79 -10.19 -6.85
C ASN A 340 48.89 -9.55 -7.69
N VAL A 341 48.84 -8.24 -7.90
CA VAL A 341 49.86 -7.47 -8.63
C VAL A 341 51.19 -7.56 -7.90
N MET A 342 51.19 -7.35 -6.59
CA MET A 342 52.40 -7.48 -5.76
C MET A 342 53.03 -8.90 -5.81
N LEU A 343 52.19 -9.94 -5.75
CA LEU A 343 52.65 -11.32 -5.87
C LEU A 343 53.25 -11.62 -7.24
N GLN A 344 52.65 -11.07 -8.32
CA GLN A 344 53.23 -11.22 -9.66
C GLN A 344 54.58 -10.50 -9.81
N ALA A 345 54.67 -9.27 -9.28
CA ALA A 345 55.93 -8.52 -9.23
C ALA A 345 57.02 -9.27 -8.47
N LEU A 346 56.69 -9.80 -7.30
CA LEU A 346 57.64 -10.64 -6.50
C LEU A 346 58.02 -11.90 -7.26
N LYS A 347 57.13 -12.61 -7.90
CA LYS A 347 57.44 -13.78 -8.74
C LYS A 347 58.40 -13.41 -9.87
N LYS A 348 58.16 -12.31 -10.60
CA LYS A 348 59.09 -11.84 -11.65
C LYS A 348 60.46 -11.47 -11.06
N PHE A 349 60.48 -10.77 -9.93
CA PHE A 349 61.71 -10.42 -9.23
C PHE A 349 62.53 -11.67 -8.89
N PHE A 350 61.94 -12.65 -8.22
CA PHE A 350 62.63 -13.89 -7.83
C PHE A 350 63.10 -14.69 -9.06
N ASN A 351 62.31 -14.75 -10.13
CA ASN A 351 62.74 -15.42 -11.35
C ASN A 351 63.94 -14.73 -11.98
N LYS A 352 64.00 -13.38 -12.00
CA LYS A 352 65.17 -12.64 -12.47
C LYS A 352 66.38 -12.80 -11.54
N LEU A 353 66.17 -12.81 -10.25
CA LEU A 353 67.24 -13.00 -9.24
C LEU A 353 67.97 -14.36 -9.41
N LEU A 354 67.17 -15.39 -9.74
CA LEU A 354 67.70 -16.73 -10.04
C LEU A 354 68.48 -16.82 -11.32
N HIS A 355 68.31 -15.87 -12.25
CA HIS A 355 68.93 -15.85 -13.59
C HIS A 355 69.89 -14.67 -13.81
N ILE A 356 70.15 -13.82 -12.75
CA ILE A 356 71.02 -12.65 -12.89
C ILE A 356 72.48 -13.09 -13.03
N GLY A 357 73.02 -12.88 -14.24
CA GLY A 357 74.43 -13.08 -14.56
C GLY A 357 75.19 -11.77 -14.80
N THR A 358 74.51 -10.62 -14.97
CA THR A 358 75.15 -9.32 -15.30
C THR A 358 74.53 -8.14 -14.47
N GLU A 359 75.32 -7.03 -14.33
CA GLU A 359 74.83 -5.81 -13.65
C GLU A 359 73.62 -5.17 -14.34
N LYS A 360 73.53 -5.28 -15.67
CA LYS A 360 72.44 -4.77 -16.50
C LYS A 360 71.10 -5.41 -16.15
N ASP A 361 71.13 -6.70 -15.79
CA ASP A 361 69.93 -7.43 -15.40
C ASP A 361 69.38 -6.93 -14.04
N LYS A 362 70.30 -6.48 -13.15
CA LYS A 362 69.89 -5.92 -11.82
C LYS A 362 69.17 -4.59 -11.97
N ASP A 363 69.66 -3.70 -12.85
CA ASP A 363 69.02 -2.39 -13.08
C ASP A 363 67.62 -2.53 -13.73
N ASP A 364 67.45 -3.49 -14.60
CA ASP A 364 66.17 -3.78 -15.22
C ASP A 364 65.14 -4.34 -14.21
N VAL A 365 65.63 -5.17 -13.25
CA VAL A 365 64.81 -5.67 -12.14
C VAL A 365 64.38 -4.55 -11.22
N VAL A 366 65.30 -3.63 -10.86
CA VAL A 366 65.02 -2.46 -10.01
C VAL A 366 64.01 -1.54 -10.68
N LYS A 367 64.17 -1.25 -11.98
CA LYS A 367 63.20 -0.43 -12.74
C LYS A 367 61.79 -1.06 -12.77
N GLU A 368 61.74 -2.40 -12.97
CA GLU A 368 60.45 -3.11 -13.00
C GLU A 368 59.76 -3.11 -11.66
N ILE A 369 60.50 -3.26 -10.54
CA ILE A 369 59.95 -3.16 -9.18
C ILE A 369 59.43 -1.74 -8.91
N THR A 370 60.24 -0.74 -9.30
CA THR A 370 59.88 0.67 -9.11
C THR A 370 58.60 1.04 -9.92
N ALA A 371 58.47 0.52 -11.15
CA ALA A 371 57.26 0.71 -11.98
C ALA A 371 56.02 0.06 -11.37
N TYR A 372 56.17 -1.09 -10.66
CA TYR A 372 55.03 -1.70 -9.93
C TYR A 372 54.69 -0.97 -8.65
N HIS A 373 55.58 -0.20 -8.08
CA HIS A 373 55.36 0.65 -6.90
C HIS A 373 54.92 2.07 -7.25
N SER A 374 55.03 2.49 -8.54
CA SER A 374 54.56 3.80 -8.98
C SER A 374 53.03 3.75 -9.06
N LEU A 375 52.41 4.75 -8.46
CA LEU A 375 50.96 4.98 -8.54
C LEU A 375 50.43 5.11 -10.00
N ASP A 376 51.35 5.25 -10.99
CA ASP A 376 51.08 5.30 -12.42
C ASP A 376 50.48 4.00 -13.01
N TYR A 377 50.50 2.89 -12.25
CA TYR A 377 49.85 1.63 -12.62
C TYR A 377 48.37 1.60 -12.38
N TYR A 378 47.88 2.50 -11.53
CA TYR A 378 46.47 2.78 -11.36
C TYR A 378 46.11 4.02 -12.19
N ASN A 379 45.17 3.93 -13.08
CA ASN A 379 44.71 5.10 -13.80
C ASN A 379 44.10 6.10 -12.78
N ASP A 380 44.08 7.40 -13.11
CA ASP A 380 43.53 8.45 -12.23
C ASP A 380 42.14 8.13 -11.71
N ARG A 381 41.36 7.33 -12.43
CA ARG A 381 40.03 6.86 -12.04
C ARG A 381 40.08 5.90 -10.86
N ASP A 382 41.04 4.94 -10.87
CA ASP A 382 41.16 3.98 -9.75
C ASP A 382 41.68 4.66 -8.48
N LEU A 383 42.52 5.69 -8.60
CA LEU A 383 43.00 6.52 -7.49
C LEU A 383 41.92 7.42 -6.92
N HIS A 384 41.07 8.00 -7.77
CA HIS A 384 39.90 8.76 -7.34
C HIS A 384 38.89 7.85 -6.62
N ASP A 385 38.62 6.68 -7.16
CA ASP A 385 37.74 5.70 -6.52
C ASP A 385 38.29 5.13 -5.20
N ILE A 386 39.62 5.17 -5.00
CA ILE A 386 40.25 4.82 -3.71
C ILE A 386 40.17 5.98 -2.72
N ALA A 387 40.30 7.21 -3.18
CA ALA A 387 40.22 8.42 -2.33
C ALA A 387 38.78 8.80 -1.94
N ASP A 388 37.81 8.54 -2.83
CA ASP A 388 36.39 8.81 -2.60
C ASP A 388 35.66 7.64 -1.91
N GLY A 389 36.35 6.83 -1.17
CA GLY A 389 35.88 5.56 -0.57
C GLY A 389 34.93 5.67 0.61
N THR A 390 34.19 6.74 0.77
CA THR A 390 33.00 6.77 1.63
C THR A 390 31.77 6.60 0.78
N PRO A 391 30.82 5.70 1.14
CA PRO A 391 29.46 5.81 0.60
C PRO A 391 29.07 7.22 0.95
N ARG A 392 28.71 7.99 -0.04
CA ARG A 392 28.44 9.39 0.16
C ARG A 392 27.48 9.48 1.32
N GLU A 393 27.88 10.13 2.39
CA GLU A 393 26.95 10.48 3.48
C GLU A 393 25.65 11.04 2.89
N GLU A 394 25.72 11.69 1.73
CA GLU A 394 24.60 12.11 0.91
C GLU A 394 23.68 10.96 0.50
N GLU A 395 24.18 9.79 0.02
CA GLU A 395 23.31 8.66 -0.38
C GLU A 395 22.64 8.01 0.83
N ILE A 396 23.31 7.96 1.96
CA ILE A 396 22.73 7.47 3.21
C ILE A 396 21.75 8.50 3.77
N ASN A 397 22.10 9.77 3.74
CA ASN A 397 21.24 10.85 4.20
C ASN A 397 20.01 11.02 3.29
N ASP A 398 20.16 10.90 1.97
CA ASP A 398 19.04 10.87 1.02
C ASP A 398 18.12 9.68 1.28
N TYR A 399 18.69 8.50 1.53
CA TYR A 399 17.89 7.32 1.89
C TYR A 399 17.15 7.53 3.21
N ILE A 400 17.81 8.05 4.26
CA ILE A 400 17.20 8.35 5.55
C ILE A 400 16.15 9.45 5.42
N TYR A 401 16.43 10.50 4.63
CA TYR A 401 15.49 11.58 4.36
C TYR A 401 14.26 11.08 3.61
N GLU A 402 14.45 10.26 2.58
CA GLU A 402 13.37 9.60 1.84
C GLU A 402 12.53 8.70 2.75
N GLN A 403 13.13 8.00 3.72
CA GLN A 403 12.42 7.15 4.67
C GLN A 403 11.67 7.94 5.75
N ASN A 404 12.26 9.03 6.25
CA ASN A 404 11.67 9.80 7.35
C ASN A 404 10.69 10.88 6.88
N TYR A 405 10.87 11.41 5.67
CA TYR A 405 10.14 12.57 5.16
C TYR A 405 9.57 12.38 3.75
N GLY A 406 10.09 11.46 2.97
CA GLY A 406 9.75 11.25 1.57
C GLY A 406 8.79 10.09 1.31
N TYR A 407 8.72 9.15 2.22
CA TYR A 407 7.90 7.95 2.11
C TYR A 407 7.34 7.56 3.48
N GLU A 408 6.02 7.61 3.59
CA GLU A 408 5.40 6.37 4.04
C GLU A 408 5.80 5.35 2.99
N LYS A 409 6.77 4.46 3.31
CA LYS A 409 7.04 3.28 2.51
C LYS A 409 5.69 2.70 2.18
N ASP A 410 5.47 2.37 0.92
CA ASP A 410 4.49 1.38 0.53
C ASP A 410 4.88 0.08 1.26
N TYR A 411 4.54 0.02 2.55
CA TYR A 411 4.51 -1.23 3.25
C TYR A 411 3.52 -2.10 2.50
N ASP A 412 3.84 -3.34 2.41
CA ASP A 412 3.02 -4.43 1.89
C ASP A 412 1.71 -4.56 2.71
N ASP A 413 1.09 -3.42 2.96
CA ASP A 413 -0.19 -3.25 3.64
C ASP A 413 -1.30 -3.56 2.64
N LYS A 414 -1.46 -4.89 2.41
CA LYS A 414 -2.62 -5.44 1.71
C LYS A 414 -3.94 -5.14 2.42
N ASP A 415 -3.86 -4.39 3.52
CA ASP A 415 -4.96 -4.13 4.43
C ASP A 415 -5.26 -2.63 4.49
N ILE A 416 -6.13 -2.20 3.60
CA ILE A 416 -6.62 -0.82 3.56
C ILE A 416 -7.39 -0.51 4.84
N ASN A 417 -6.91 0.43 5.63
CA ASN A 417 -7.59 0.89 6.82
C ASN A 417 -8.71 1.90 6.47
N ILE A 418 -9.84 1.37 6.01
CA ILE A 418 -11.03 2.15 5.63
C ILE A 418 -11.62 2.93 6.83
N TRP A 419 -11.32 2.52 8.08
CA TRP A 419 -12.03 2.93 9.27
C TRP A 419 -11.42 4.10 10.06
N LYS A 420 -10.21 4.54 9.74
CA LYS A 420 -9.55 5.61 10.49
C LYS A 420 -10.27 6.96 10.47
N ASN A 421 -10.98 7.24 9.41
CA ASN A 421 -11.68 8.50 9.25
C ASN A 421 -13.17 8.42 9.63
N CYS A 422 -13.68 7.23 9.98
CA CYS A 422 -15.10 7.02 10.34
C CYS A 422 -15.36 7.01 11.84
N LYS A 423 -14.30 7.13 12.68
CA LYS A 423 -14.43 7.14 14.15
C LYS A 423 -14.10 8.50 14.73
N LYS A 424 -14.93 9.47 14.50
CA LYS A 424 -15.13 10.63 15.36
C LYS A 424 -16.59 11.05 15.34
#